data_f91a5ba915639cbc3169a2e1927b9ae2
#
_entry.id   f91a5ba915639cbc3169a2e1927b9ae2
#
_cell.length_a   1.000
_cell.length_b   1.000
_cell.length_c   1.000
_cell.angle_alpha   90.00
_cell.angle_beta   90.00
_cell.angle_gamma   90.00
#
_symmetry.space_group_name_H-M   'P 1'
#
loop_
_entity.id
_entity.type
_entity.pdbx_description
1 polymer ?
#
loop_
_entity_poly.entity_id
_entity_poly.type
_entity_poly.pdbx_seq_one_letter_code
_entity_poly.pdbx_strand_id
1 'polypeptide(L)'
;YYFWHTNIWDSARALYENMYKAGQIMCLSFGYDKPMTIGRGGAILLDDQELYKKLKLMCYDGRDLSITPWSKQKTFQMGYHYRPTPEEAKRGLELLGSHQEQYKFKQYPDLRKLSIW
;
A
#
# COMPACT_ATOMS: atom_id res chain seq x y z
N TYR A 1 -13.48 2.17 -1.71
CA TYR A 1 -14.46 1.37 -0.95
C TYR A 1 -14.10 1.33 0.52
N TYR A 2 -15.10 1.60 1.38
CA TYR A 2 -14.96 1.48 2.82
C TYR A 2 -15.45 0.10 3.28
N PHE A 3 -14.62 -0.61 4.04
CA PHE A 3 -15.01 -1.89 4.62
C PHE A 3 -15.80 -1.67 5.90
N TRP A 4 -17.10 -1.92 5.87
CA TRP A 4 -18.03 -1.77 6.99
C TRP A 4 -17.51 -2.46 8.26
N HIS A 5 -17.72 -1.83 9.42
CA HIS A 5 -17.23 -2.26 10.74
C HIS A 5 -15.70 -2.28 10.90
N THR A 6 -14.96 -1.66 10.00
CA THR A 6 -13.52 -1.47 10.10
C THR A 6 -13.16 0.00 9.89
N ASN A 7 -11.89 0.35 10.06
CA ASN A 7 -11.35 1.65 9.65
C ASN A 7 -10.54 1.55 8.35
N ILE A 8 -10.80 0.52 7.54
CA ILE A 8 -10.02 0.21 6.33
C ILE A 8 -10.75 0.70 5.08
N TRP A 9 -9.99 1.32 4.17
CA TRP A 9 -10.41 1.77 2.86
C TRP A 9 -9.60 1.07 1.76
N ASP A 10 -10.27 0.48 0.79
CA ASP A 10 -9.68 0.20 -0.50
C ASP A 10 -9.63 1.51 -1.29
N SER A 11 -8.45 2.08 -1.38
CA SER A 11 -8.15 3.31 -2.11
C SER A 11 -7.29 3.02 -3.35
N ALA A 12 -7.37 1.79 -3.89
CA ALA A 12 -6.53 1.34 -5.00
C ALA A 12 -6.67 2.18 -6.28
N ARG A 13 -7.71 2.98 -6.41
CA ARG A 13 -7.93 3.90 -7.53
C ARG A 13 -8.02 5.36 -7.10
N ALA A 14 -7.59 5.67 -5.90
CA ALA A 14 -7.54 7.03 -5.39
C ALA A 14 -6.09 7.41 -5.10
N LEU A 15 -5.63 8.50 -5.68
CA LEU A 15 -4.38 9.14 -5.33
C LEU A 15 -4.52 10.62 -5.70
N TYR A 16 -4.77 11.45 -4.70
CA TYR A 16 -4.92 12.90 -4.84
C TYR A 16 -4.51 13.60 -3.54
N GLU A 17 -4.27 14.88 -3.64
CA GLU A 17 -3.86 15.69 -2.51
C GLU A 17 -4.91 15.67 -1.38
N ASN A 18 -4.46 15.61 -0.14
CA ASN A 18 -5.30 15.61 1.06
C ASN A 18 -6.33 14.47 1.14
N MET A 19 -6.08 13.35 0.45
CA MET A 19 -6.99 12.19 0.46
C MET A 19 -7.03 11.44 1.78
N TYR A 20 -5.96 11.52 2.58
CA TYR A 20 -5.87 10.75 3.82
C TYR A 20 -6.91 11.23 4.85
N LYS A 21 -7.53 10.28 5.51
CA LYS A 21 -8.50 10.50 6.59
C LYS A 21 -7.88 10.03 7.90
N ALA A 22 -7.70 10.95 8.86
CA ALA A 22 -7.11 10.65 10.15
C ALA A 22 -7.83 9.49 10.86
N GLY A 23 -7.05 8.61 11.49
CA GLY A 23 -7.53 7.41 12.16
C GLY A 23 -7.95 6.27 11.23
N GLN A 24 -7.79 6.43 9.92
CA GLN A 24 -8.14 5.41 8.95
C GLN A 24 -6.91 4.70 8.40
N ILE A 25 -7.12 3.54 7.80
CA ILE A 25 -6.12 2.77 7.06
C ILE A 25 -6.53 2.79 5.59
N MET A 26 -5.73 3.43 4.74
CA MET A 26 -6.04 3.55 3.31
C MET A 26 -5.04 2.76 2.47
N CYS A 27 -5.53 1.78 1.72
CA CYS A 27 -4.71 0.88 0.92
C CYS A 27 -4.66 1.36 -0.53
N LEU A 28 -3.49 1.79 -0.98
CA LEU A 28 -3.21 2.22 -2.35
C LEU A 28 -2.66 1.07 -3.19
N SER A 29 -2.83 1.17 -4.50
CA SER A 29 -2.22 0.26 -5.46
C SER A 29 -1.40 1.04 -6.50
N PHE A 30 -0.22 0.51 -6.84
CA PHE A 30 0.66 1.00 -7.90
C PHE A 30 0.75 0.01 -9.07
N GLY A 31 -0.20 -0.90 -9.16
CA GLY A 31 -0.33 -1.84 -10.26
C GLY A 31 -0.62 -1.15 -11.58
N TYR A 32 -0.73 -1.97 -12.65
CA TYR A 32 -1.10 -1.49 -13.97
C TYR A 32 -2.45 -0.74 -13.93
N ASP A 33 -2.53 0.37 -14.69
CA ASP A 33 -3.75 1.19 -14.82
C ASP A 33 -4.26 1.79 -13.49
N LYS A 34 -3.33 2.14 -12.62
CA LYS A 34 -3.60 2.90 -11.38
C LYS A 34 -3.18 4.36 -11.53
N PRO A 35 -3.64 5.26 -10.64
CA PRO A 35 -3.26 6.68 -10.70
C PRO A 35 -1.75 6.90 -10.77
N MET A 36 -0.99 6.13 -10.01
CA MET A 36 0.45 6.04 -10.12
C MET A 36 0.83 4.60 -10.47
N THR A 37 1.39 4.41 -11.67
CA THR A 37 1.69 3.07 -12.20
C THR A 37 3.18 2.78 -12.14
N ILE A 38 3.57 1.88 -11.24
CA ILE A 38 4.92 1.32 -11.17
C ILE A 38 4.95 -0.08 -11.82
N GLY A 39 3.78 -0.69 -11.97
CA GLY A 39 3.56 -2.04 -12.49
C GLY A 39 3.09 -3.01 -11.42
N ARG A 40 3.51 -2.83 -10.18
CA ARG A 40 3.10 -3.61 -9.02
C ARG A 40 3.25 -2.83 -7.73
N GLY A 41 2.88 -3.44 -6.60
CA GLY A 41 3.03 -2.86 -5.28
C GLY A 41 1.90 -1.92 -4.91
N GLY A 42 2.10 -1.21 -3.83
CA GLY A 42 1.15 -0.27 -3.27
C GLY A 42 1.71 0.42 -2.03
N ALA A 43 0.86 1.14 -1.34
CA ALA A 43 1.18 1.75 -0.06
C ALA A 43 -0.01 1.65 0.89
N ILE A 44 0.28 1.70 2.18
CA ILE A 44 -0.74 1.82 3.22
C ILE A 44 -0.51 3.16 3.93
N LEU A 45 -1.53 4.01 3.91
CA LEU A 45 -1.53 5.28 4.64
C LEU A 45 -2.22 5.05 5.99
N LEU A 46 -1.56 5.42 7.07
CA LEU A 46 -2.08 5.31 8.44
C LEU A 46 -1.30 6.25 9.38
N ASP A 47 -1.89 6.58 10.50
CA ASP A 47 -1.27 7.39 11.58
C ASP A 47 -1.03 6.59 12.87
N ASP A 48 -1.49 5.34 12.96
CA ASP A 48 -1.19 4.43 14.07
C ASP A 48 0.27 3.95 14.01
N GLN A 49 1.10 4.47 14.90
CA GLN A 49 2.54 4.17 14.95
C GLN A 49 2.84 2.72 15.34
N GLU A 50 2.03 2.09 16.16
CA GLU A 50 2.26 0.70 16.55
C GLU A 50 1.88 -0.25 15.42
N LEU A 51 0.79 0.03 14.72
CA LEU A 51 0.43 -0.71 13.52
C LEU A 51 1.45 -0.50 12.40
N TYR A 52 1.95 0.74 12.20
CA TYR A 52 3.02 1.03 11.25
C TYR A 52 4.26 0.17 11.48
N LYS A 53 4.74 0.09 12.73
CA LYS A 53 5.91 -0.75 13.09
C LYS A 53 5.67 -2.22 12.74
N LYS A 54 4.50 -2.75 13.09
CA LYS A 54 4.12 -4.13 12.76
C LYS A 54 4.10 -4.39 11.26
N LEU A 55 3.42 -3.53 10.49
CA LEU A 55 3.33 -3.66 9.03
C LEU A 55 4.70 -3.53 8.37
N LYS A 56 5.56 -2.65 8.89
CA LYS A 56 6.93 -2.51 8.37
C LYS A 56 7.74 -3.79 8.54
N LEU A 57 7.69 -4.44 9.70
CA LEU A 57 8.32 -5.74 9.92
C LEU A 57 7.72 -6.80 8.98
N MET A 58 6.38 -6.83 8.83
CA MET A 58 5.71 -7.77 7.94
C MET A 58 6.17 -7.63 6.48
N CYS A 59 6.40 -6.42 6.00
CA CYS A 59 6.88 -6.19 4.64
C CYS A 59 8.32 -6.66 4.40
N TYR A 60 9.10 -6.87 5.46
CA TYR A 60 10.52 -7.20 5.41
C TYR A 60 10.82 -8.56 6.05
N ASP A 61 10.06 -9.58 5.74
CA ASP A 61 10.28 -10.96 6.22
C ASP A 61 10.24 -11.08 7.76
N GLY A 62 9.52 -10.21 8.45
CA GLY A 62 9.49 -10.14 9.92
C GLY A 62 10.76 -9.58 10.56
N ARG A 63 11.62 -8.94 9.78
CA ARG A 63 12.93 -8.43 10.21
C ARG A 63 12.89 -6.95 10.55
N ASP A 64 13.57 -6.58 11.61
CA ASP A 64 13.84 -5.19 11.94
C ASP A 64 15.12 -4.70 11.25
N LEU A 65 14.97 -3.81 10.29
CA LEU A 65 16.10 -3.28 9.51
C LEU A 65 17.07 -2.40 10.32
N SER A 66 16.69 -1.97 11.52
CA SER A 66 17.58 -1.24 12.43
C SER A 66 18.60 -2.16 13.12
N ILE A 67 18.36 -3.49 13.07
CA ILE A 67 19.24 -4.48 13.70
C ILE A 67 20.18 -5.08 12.65
N THR A 68 21.48 -4.74 12.75
CA THR A 68 22.52 -5.23 11.85
C THR A 68 23.65 -5.89 12.63
N PRO A 69 24.09 -7.11 12.30
CA PRO A 69 23.45 -8.02 11.33
C PRO A 69 22.11 -8.55 11.86
N TRP A 70 21.23 -8.97 10.97
CA TRP A 70 19.88 -9.47 11.30
C TRP A 70 19.91 -10.66 12.27
N SER A 71 21.00 -11.42 12.28
CA SER A 71 21.20 -12.55 13.21
C SER A 71 21.23 -12.13 14.70
N LYS A 72 21.36 -10.84 15.00
CA LYS A 72 21.25 -10.29 16.36
C LYS A 72 19.80 -10.07 16.80
N GLN A 73 18.87 -10.13 15.88
CA GLN A 73 17.44 -10.01 16.21
C GLN A 73 16.99 -11.26 16.98
N LYS A 74 16.44 -11.05 18.18
CA LYS A 74 16.02 -12.16 19.06
C LYS A 74 14.59 -12.60 18.84
N THR A 75 13.73 -11.70 18.36
CA THR A 75 12.31 -11.94 18.17
C THR A 75 11.92 -11.61 16.74
N PHE A 76 11.24 -12.52 16.08
CA PHE A 76 10.71 -12.35 14.75
C PHE A 76 9.19 -12.45 14.80
N GLN A 77 8.53 -11.72 13.92
CA GLN A 77 7.11 -11.93 13.65
C GLN A 77 6.92 -12.56 12.28
N MET A 78 5.72 -13.04 11.99
CA MET A 78 5.37 -13.46 10.64
C MET A 78 5.55 -12.28 9.67
N GLY A 79 6.23 -12.52 8.58
CA GLY A 79 6.50 -11.51 7.56
C GLY A 79 6.47 -12.07 6.16
N TYR A 80 6.50 -11.17 5.21
CA TYR A 80 6.42 -11.43 3.78
C TYR A 80 7.47 -10.61 3.05
N HIS A 81 7.82 -11.03 1.86
CA HIS A 81 8.77 -10.32 1.01
C HIS A 81 8.05 -9.28 0.11
N TYR A 82 7.51 -8.23 0.73
CA TYR A 82 6.70 -7.21 0.04
C TYR A 82 7.44 -5.89 -0.22
N ARG A 83 8.73 -5.87 0.00
CA ARG A 83 9.55 -4.69 -0.30
C ARG A 83 9.70 -4.50 -1.81
N PRO A 84 9.71 -3.23 -2.29
CA PRO A 84 10.05 -2.93 -3.68
C PRO A 84 11.53 -3.19 -3.94
N THR A 85 11.91 -3.39 -5.21
CA THR A 85 13.31 -3.29 -5.61
C THR A 85 13.77 -1.82 -5.56
N PRO A 86 15.08 -1.54 -5.51
CA PRO A 86 15.59 -0.18 -5.56
C PRO A 86 15.11 0.62 -6.78
N GLU A 87 15.00 -0.03 -7.94
CA GLU A 87 14.53 0.56 -9.19
C GLU A 87 13.04 0.93 -9.10
N GLU A 88 12.22 0.05 -8.56
CA GLU A 88 10.79 0.30 -8.33
C GLU A 88 10.58 1.45 -7.34
N ALA A 89 11.36 1.47 -6.25
CA ALA A 89 11.29 2.52 -5.25
C ALA A 89 11.71 3.89 -5.85
N LYS A 90 12.79 3.92 -6.62
CA LYS A 90 13.25 5.13 -7.32
C LYS A 90 12.17 5.64 -8.28
N ARG A 91 11.65 4.76 -9.13
CA ARG A 91 10.57 5.11 -10.06
C ARG A 91 9.33 5.64 -9.33
N GLY A 92 8.97 5.03 -8.20
CA GLY A 92 7.84 5.47 -7.38
C GLY A 92 8.03 6.90 -6.86
N LEU A 93 9.22 7.24 -6.37
CA LEU A 93 9.54 8.58 -5.89
C LEU A 93 9.52 9.62 -7.02
N GLU A 94 10.05 9.29 -8.19
CA GLU A 94 10.02 10.16 -9.37
C GLU A 94 8.58 10.44 -9.82
N LEU A 95 7.74 9.42 -9.88
CA LEU A 95 6.34 9.55 -10.26
C LEU A 95 5.53 10.33 -9.23
N LEU A 96 5.79 10.15 -7.95
CA LEU A 96 5.12 10.88 -6.88
C LEU A 96 5.41 12.38 -6.97
N GLY A 97 6.64 12.76 -7.27
CA GLY A 97 7.04 14.16 -7.44
C GLY A 97 6.45 14.83 -8.69
N SER A 98 6.06 14.06 -9.69
CA SER A 98 5.47 14.54 -10.95
C SER A 98 3.97 14.25 -11.07
N HIS A 99 3.36 13.68 -10.04
CA HIS A 99 1.96 13.25 -10.08
C HIS A 99 1.02 14.45 -10.31
N GLN A 100 0.22 14.35 -11.36
CA GLN A 100 -0.84 15.31 -11.67
C GLN A 100 -2.20 14.66 -11.36
N GLU A 101 -3.07 15.41 -10.69
CA GLU A 101 -4.37 14.94 -10.18
C GLU A 101 -5.43 14.64 -11.26
N GLN A 102 -5.07 14.09 -12.40
CA GLN A 102 -6.01 13.85 -13.50
C GLN A 102 -6.47 12.39 -13.61
N TYR A 103 -6.70 11.72 -12.48
CA TYR A 103 -7.20 10.37 -12.57
C TYR A 103 -8.72 10.32 -12.74
N LYS A 104 -9.18 9.74 -13.86
CA LYS A 104 -10.60 9.45 -14.08
C LYS A 104 -10.94 8.08 -13.49
N PHE A 105 -11.87 8.06 -12.53
CA PHE A 105 -12.39 6.81 -12.00
C PHE A 105 -13.03 5.98 -13.11
N LYS A 106 -12.61 4.72 -13.24
CA LYS A 106 -13.29 3.75 -14.10
C LYS A 106 -14.52 3.23 -13.39
N GLN A 107 -15.62 3.17 -14.13
CA GLN A 107 -16.81 2.48 -13.65
C GLN A 107 -16.59 0.97 -13.79
N TYR A 108 -16.74 0.25 -12.69
CA TYR A 108 -16.68 -1.21 -12.70
C TYR A 108 -18.02 -1.81 -13.11
N PRO A 109 -18.01 -2.98 -13.76
CA PRO A 109 -19.24 -3.72 -14.00
C PRO A 109 -19.86 -4.14 -12.66
N ASP A 110 -21.17 -4.26 -12.64
CA ASP A 110 -21.88 -4.79 -11.48
C ASP A 110 -21.56 -6.28 -11.31
N LEU A 111 -20.68 -6.60 -10.36
CA LEU A 111 -20.20 -7.96 -10.13
C LEU A 111 -21.32 -8.93 -9.73
N ARG A 112 -22.46 -8.44 -9.24
CA ARG A 112 -23.65 -9.28 -8.93
C ARG A 112 -24.29 -9.85 -10.18
N LYS A 113 -24.00 -9.28 -11.36
CA LYS A 113 -24.51 -9.72 -12.67
C LYS A 113 -23.57 -10.69 -13.38
N LEU A 114 -22.41 -10.98 -12.79
CA LEU A 114 -21.45 -11.90 -13.37
C LEU A 114 -21.74 -13.33 -12.90
N SER A 115 -21.80 -14.26 -13.84
CA SER A 115 -21.84 -15.69 -13.52
C SER A 115 -20.44 -16.11 -13.06
N ILE A 116 -20.37 -16.74 -11.89
CA ILE A 116 -19.15 -17.40 -11.41
C ILE A 116 -19.33 -18.90 -11.68
N TRP A 117 -18.40 -19.46 -12.38
CA TRP A 117 -18.39 -20.90 -12.72
C TRP A 117 -17.94 -21.72 -11.51
#